data_0ebc07e2138689dcb1a8038c37d709a0
#
_entry.id   0ebc07e2138689dcb1a8038c37d709a0
#
_cell.length_a   1.000
_cell.length_b   1.000
_cell.length_c   1.000
_cell.angle_alpha   90.00
_cell.angle_beta   90.00
_cell.angle_gamma   90.00
#
_symmetry.space_group_name_H-M   'P 1'
#
loop_
_entity.id
_entity.type
_entity.pdbx_description
1 polymer ?
#
loop_
_entity_poly.entity_id
_entity_poly.type
_entity_poly.pdbx_seq_one_letter_code
_entity_poly.pdbx_strand_id
1 'polypeptide(L)'
;MANHGNYNPEKVTFPSHGEDLVGVIYRPKGDGPFPAVVLLGPYSFEKEQAPTHYATRMADEGFLALVFDPRTVGESGGTPRRLENPKMKNEDAVSALDYLLTRPDVDSGRIFGLGICQGGPEMLDIASYDDRIKAVASVTGYYRDRETDLFMIAAGVTENPFDKANAPTTEELEALLAARLERARDAKARYEATGEVVYRPLVAPELGDRETGSEAGLPGPLVWSWYGPWTLKGWENRYAVMSDLDHFDYTTVPGVAKLDKPALIVHSDMCMNPAAARRHFESIPTKNKRLIWENDTNHFQYYEQPDVVDRTAGHAADWFREHMA
;
A
#
# COMPACT_ATOMS: atom_id res chain seq x y z
N MET A 1 15.01 17.73 -8.76
CA MET A 1 13.54 17.53 -8.80
C MET A 1 13.05 18.10 -10.11
N ALA A 2 12.52 17.30 -11.00
CA ALA A 2 11.81 17.79 -12.15
C ALA A 2 10.68 18.69 -11.64
N ASN A 3 10.49 19.83 -12.26
CA ASN A 3 9.49 20.81 -11.84
C ASN A 3 8.12 20.30 -12.33
N HIS A 4 7.56 19.31 -11.63
CA HIS A 4 6.20 18.84 -11.86
C HIS A 4 5.26 19.95 -11.39
N GLY A 5 4.73 20.76 -12.30
CA GLY A 5 4.11 22.03 -11.98
C GLY A 5 2.78 22.32 -12.64
N ASN A 6 2.13 21.33 -13.28
CA ASN A 6 0.85 21.51 -13.95
C ASN A 6 -0.37 21.12 -13.09
N TYR A 7 -0.26 21.23 -11.77
CA TYR A 7 -1.33 20.92 -10.84
C TYR A 7 -1.44 21.96 -9.72
N ASN A 8 -2.58 21.95 -9.02
CA ASN A 8 -2.81 22.72 -7.82
C ASN A 8 -3.13 21.74 -6.67
N PRO A 9 -2.32 21.69 -5.59
CA PRO A 9 -2.63 20.89 -4.42
C PRO A 9 -3.76 21.54 -3.61
N GLU A 10 -4.71 20.74 -3.16
CA GLU A 10 -5.85 21.15 -2.33
C GLU A 10 -5.94 20.19 -1.14
N LYS A 11 -5.76 20.71 0.09
CA LYS A 11 -6.01 19.92 1.30
C LYS A 11 -7.51 19.71 1.47
N VAL A 12 -7.92 18.48 1.69
CA VAL A 12 -9.32 18.09 1.82
C VAL A 12 -9.54 17.26 3.07
N THR A 13 -10.78 17.27 3.56
CA THR A 13 -11.25 16.40 4.65
C THR A 13 -12.55 15.75 4.21
N PHE A 14 -12.69 14.46 4.45
CA PHE A 14 -13.90 13.70 4.13
C PHE A 14 -14.17 12.60 5.15
N PRO A 15 -15.44 12.23 5.37
CA PRO A 15 -15.81 11.25 6.39
C PRO A 15 -15.51 9.82 5.94
N SER A 16 -15.09 8.97 6.89
CA SER A 16 -15.00 7.53 6.75
C SER A 16 -15.36 6.86 8.09
N HIS A 17 -16.45 6.10 8.11
CA HIS A 17 -16.86 5.29 9.28
C HIS A 17 -16.84 6.04 10.62
N GLY A 18 -17.30 7.29 10.63
CA GLY A 18 -17.39 8.11 11.84
C GLY A 18 -16.14 8.91 12.19
N GLU A 19 -15.07 8.78 11.39
CA GLU A 19 -13.83 9.54 11.51
C GLU A 19 -13.64 10.48 10.32
N ASP A 20 -12.90 11.55 10.51
CA ASP A 20 -12.48 12.45 9.45
C ASP A 20 -11.13 12.00 8.87
N LEU A 21 -11.08 11.75 7.56
CA LEU A 21 -9.84 11.51 6.84
C LEU A 21 -9.31 12.82 6.25
N VAL A 22 -8.00 13.01 6.36
CA VAL A 22 -7.30 14.16 5.78
C VAL A 22 -6.52 13.72 4.55
N GLY A 23 -6.76 14.40 3.43
CA GLY A 23 -6.13 14.10 2.16
C GLY A 23 -5.62 15.33 1.43
N VAL A 24 -4.98 15.09 0.30
CA VAL A 24 -4.60 16.12 -0.67
C VAL A 24 -5.06 15.67 -2.05
N ILE A 25 -5.79 16.56 -2.73
CA ILE A 25 -6.07 16.44 -4.15
C ILE A 25 -5.00 17.19 -4.92
N TYR A 26 -4.37 16.51 -5.86
CA TYR A 26 -3.54 17.12 -6.88
C TYR A 26 -4.40 17.30 -8.12
N ARG A 27 -4.89 18.53 -8.31
CA ARG A 27 -5.82 18.87 -9.38
C ARG A 27 -5.06 19.36 -10.61
N PRO A 28 -5.26 18.77 -11.80
CA PRO A 28 -4.70 19.28 -13.05
C PRO A 28 -5.13 20.73 -13.31
N LYS A 29 -4.33 21.48 -14.07
CA LYS A 29 -4.74 22.77 -14.58
C LYS A 29 -5.81 22.59 -15.66
N GLY A 30 -6.76 23.54 -15.74
CA GLY A 30 -7.86 23.52 -16.71
C GLY A 30 -9.22 23.45 -16.04
N ASP A 31 -10.26 23.31 -16.85
CA ASP A 31 -11.65 23.50 -16.40
C ASP A 31 -12.33 22.19 -15.93
N GLY A 32 -11.83 21.01 -16.31
CA GLY A 32 -12.47 19.73 -15.96
C GLY A 32 -13.81 19.48 -16.68
N PRO A 33 -14.64 18.52 -16.30
CA PRO A 33 -14.34 17.53 -15.28
C PRO A 33 -13.19 16.57 -15.67
N PHE A 34 -12.37 16.22 -14.69
CA PHE A 34 -11.18 15.40 -14.90
C PHE A 34 -11.46 13.92 -14.62
N PRO A 35 -10.82 12.99 -15.33
CA PRO A 35 -10.68 11.61 -14.84
C PRO A 35 -9.96 11.64 -13.49
N ALA A 36 -10.33 10.75 -12.56
CA ALA A 36 -9.77 10.77 -11.22
C ALA A 36 -9.07 9.46 -10.85
N VAL A 37 -8.07 9.56 -9.96
CA VAL A 37 -7.34 8.41 -9.42
C VAL A 37 -7.32 8.49 -7.90
N VAL A 38 -7.75 7.40 -7.22
CA VAL A 38 -7.54 7.20 -5.79
C VAL A 38 -6.25 6.40 -5.59
N LEU A 39 -5.40 6.84 -4.66
CA LEU A 39 -4.12 6.21 -4.40
C LEU A 39 -4.05 5.60 -3.00
N LEU A 40 -3.59 4.33 -2.92
CA LEU A 40 -3.21 3.67 -1.67
C LEU A 40 -1.70 3.44 -1.62
N GLY A 41 -1.13 3.63 -0.44
CA GLY A 41 0.31 3.54 -0.21
C GLY A 41 0.77 2.24 0.46
N PRO A 42 2.06 2.22 0.83
CA PRO A 42 2.70 1.11 1.52
C PRO A 42 2.12 0.83 2.91
N TYR A 43 2.70 -0.15 3.60
CA TYR A 43 2.40 -0.45 4.99
C TYR A 43 2.61 0.79 5.88
N SER A 44 1.58 1.17 6.64
CA SER A 44 1.63 2.30 7.61
C SER A 44 2.09 3.63 7.01
N PHE A 45 1.75 3.88 5.75
CA PHE A 45 2.13 5.10 5.04
C PHE A 45 1.38 6.34 5.57
N GLU A 46 1.99 7.50 5.33
CA GLU A 46 1.34 8.80 5.35
C GLU A 46 1.27 9.35 3.93
N LYS A 47 0.27 10.19 3.65
CA LYS A 47 -0.03 10.70 2.30
C LYS A 47 1.15 11.41 1.63
N GLU A 48 2.05 12.02 2.40
CA GLU A 48 3.25 12.72 1.92
C GLU A 48 4.33 11.78 1.35
N GLN A 49 4.24 10.48 1.64
CA GLN A 49 5.23 9.48 1.24
C GLN A 49 5.02 9.02 -0.22
N ALA A 50 5.22 7.74 -0.51
CA ALA A 50 5.15 7.19 -1.87
C ALA A 50 3.90 7.61 -2.67
N PRO A 51 2.67 7.68 -2.09
CA PRO A 51 1.49 8.06 -2.86
C PRO A 51 1.58 9.44 -3.49
N THR A 52 2.15 10.44 -2.79
CA THR A 52 2.29 11.81 -3.32
C THR A 52 3.20 11.86 -4.56
N HIS A 53 4.23 11.02 -4.62
CA HIS A 53 5.10 10.97 -5.80
C HIS A 53 4.34 10.53 -7.06
N TYR A 54 3.42 9.57 -6.92
CA TYR A 54 2.56 9.14 -8.03
C TYR A 54 1.43 10.14 -8.31
N ALA A 55 0.81 10.70 -7.27
CA ALA A 55 -0.30 11.65 -7.43
C ALA A 55 0.12 12.89 -8.22
N THR A 56 1.31 13.42 -7.98
CA THR A 56 1.85 14.56 -8.72
C THR A 56 2.03 14.22 -10.20
N ARG A 57 2.53 13.02 -10.55
CA ARG A 57 2.66 12.55 -11.93
C ARG A 57 1.31 12.33 -12.59
N MET A 58 0.37 11.70 -11.88
CA MET A 58 -1.00 11.54 -12.39
C MET A 58 -1.63 12.90 -12.70
N ALA A 59 -1.40 13.91 -11.87
CA ALA A 59 -1.93 15.26 -12.12
C ALA A 59 -1.26 15.94 -13.33
N ASP A 60 0.05 15.76 -13.53
CA ASP A 60 0.74 16.23 -14.74
C ASP A 60 0.23 15.52 -16.01
N GLU A 61 -0.24 14.26 -15.88
CA GLU A 61 -0.85 13.45 -16.93
C GLU A 61 -2.36 13.74 -17.13
N GLY A 62 -2.92 14.69 -16.39
CA GLY A 62 -4.31 15.16 -16.55
C GLY A 62 -5.36 14.44 -15.71
N PHE A 63 -4.95 13.65 -14.72
CA PHE A 63 -5.83 12.97 -13.76
C PHE A 63 -5.92 13.77 -12.45
N LEU A 64 -7.11 14.00 -11.94
CA LEU A 64 -7.29 14.49 -10.57
C LEU A 64 -6.92 13.35 -9.61
N ALA A 65 -5.85 13.52 -8.83
CA ALA A 65 -5.31 12.46 -7.98
C ALA A 65 -5.56 12.76 -6.50
N LEU A 66 -6.18 11.81 -5.78
CA LEU A 66 -6.45 11.90 -4.35
C LEU A 66 -5.54 10.95 -3.58
N VAL A 67 -4.74 11.52 -2.69
CA VAL A 67 -4.01 10.81 -1.64
C VAL A 67 -4.58 11.19 -0.27
N PHE A 68 -4.53 10.28 0.70
CA PHE A 68 -5.06 10.55 2.05
C PHE A 68 -4.33 9.71 3.09
N ASP A 69 -4.36 10.16 4.33
CA ASP A 69 -3.96 9.34 5.47
C ASP A 69 -5.12 8.39 5.82
N PRO A 70 -4.89 7.09 5.90
CA PRO A 70 -5.91 6.17 6.43
C PRO A 70 -6.30 6.50 7.87
N ARG A 71 -7.46 6.01 8.32
CA ARG A 71 -7.82 6.09 9.75
C ARG A 71 -6.66 5.65 10.63
N THR A 72 -6.50 6.31 11.77
CA THR A 72 -5.47 6.07 12.79
C THR A 72 -4.05 6.56 12.44
N VAL A 73 -3.81 7.01 11.22
CA VAL A 73 -2.49 7.42 10.73
C VAL A 73 -2.47 8.92 10.41
N GLY A 74 -1.29 9.53 10.45
CA GLY A 74 -1.05 10.92 10.06
C GLY A 74 -2.02 11.93 10.68
N GLU A 75 -2.62 12.78 9.86
CA GLU A 75 -3.59 13.80 10.28
C GLU A 75 -5.03 13.28 10.37
N SER A 76 -5.33 12.08 9.87
CA SER A 76 -6.67 11.49 9.93
C SER A 76 -7.05 11.06 11.35
N GLY A 77 -8.36 11.02 11.62
CA GLY A 77 -8.93 10.57 12.88
C GLY A 77 -8.73 9.06 13.14
N GLY A 78 -9.33 8.59 14.20
CA GLY A 78 -9.35 7.17 14.58
C GLY A 78 -8.42 6.79 15.72
N THR A 79 -8.89 5.85 16.51
CA THR A 79 -8.19 5.27 17.67
C THR A 79 -8.34 3.76 17.69
N PRO A 80 -7.33 3.02 18.19
CA PRO A 80 -6.04 3.51 18.67
C PRO A 80 -5.16 4.02 17.51
N ARG A 81 -4.31 4.99 17.79
CA ARG A 81 -3.39 5.53 16.76
C ARG A 81 -2.43 4.45 16.27
N ARG A 82 -1.99 4.56 15.00
CA ARG A 82 -1.03 3.64 14.36
C ARG A 82 -1.49 2.17 14.36
N LEU A 83 -2.81 1.96 14.33
CA LEU A 83 -3.40 0.65 14.06
C LEU A 83 -3.38 0.41 12.53
N GLU A 84 -2.59 -0.54 12.09
CA GLU A 84 -2.56 -0.96 10.69
C GLU A 84 -3.58 -2.06 10.48
N ASN A 85 -4.62 -1.78 9.72
CA ASN A 85 -5.68 -2.72 9.41
C ASN A 85 -6.04 -2.62 7.92
N PRO A 86 -5.71 -3.64 7.10
CA PRO A 86 -5.97 -3.60 5.66
C PRO A 86 -7.46 -3.46 5.30
N LYS A 87 -8.36 -4.09 6.07
CA LYS A 87 -9.81 -3.97 5.84
C LYS A 87 -10.31 -2.55 6.06
N MET A 88 -9.81 -1.89 7.14
CA MET A 88 -10.11 -0.48 7.38
C MET A 88 -9.59 0.43 6.27
N LYS A 89 -8.39 0.16 5.73
CA LYS A 89 -7.83 0.93 4.61
C LYS A 89 -8.64 0.76 3.33
N ASN A 90 -9.15 -0.43 3.07
CA ASN A 90 -10.08 -0.66 1.95
C ASN A 90 -11.36 0.16 2.11
N GLU A 91 -11.96 0.19 3.32
CA GLU A 91 -13.13 1.01 3.62
C GLU A 91 -12.84 2.51 3.44
N ASP A 92 -11.66 2.96 3.86
CA ASP A 92 -11.22 4.35 3.70
C ASP A 92 -11.04 4.72 2.21
N ALA A 93 -10.52 3.80 1.39
CA ALA A 93 -10.44 4.00 -0.05
C ALA A 93 -11.83 4.06 -0.71
N VAL A 94 -12.78 3.24 -0.26
CA VAL A 94 -14.18 3.32 -0.70
C VAL A 94 -14.80 4.68 -0.31
N SER A 95 -14.53 5.17 0.90
CA SER A 95 -14.98 6.51 1.33
C SER A 95 -14.32 7.63 0.52
N ALA A 96 -13.05 7.45 0.09
CA ALA A 96 -12.38 8.38 -0.83
C ALA A 96 -13.04 8.39 -2.22
N LEU A 97 -13.51 7.24 -2.72
CA LEU A 97 -14.31 7.16 -3.95
C LEU A 97 -15.66 7.88 -3.78
N ASP A 98 -16.34 7.70 -2.64
CA ASP A 98 -17.58 8.41 -2.33
C ASP A 98 -17.37 9.93 -2.35
N TYR A 99 -16.28 10.39 -1.73
CA TYR A 99 -15.93 11.81 -1.71
C TYR A 99 -15.67 12.36 -3.11
N LEU A 100 -14.92 11.64 -3.97
CA LEU A 100 -14.68 12.07 -5.35
C LEU A 100 -15.97 12.27 -6.13
N LEU A 101 -16.99 11.43 -5.91
CA LEU A 101 -18.29 11.58 -6.57
C LEU A 101 -19.07 12.82 -6.14
N THR A 102 -18.74 13.45 -5.03
CA THR A 102 -19.37 14.72 -4.61
C THR A 102 -18.77 15.93 -5.32
N ARG A 103 -17.66 15.78 -6.02
CA ARG A 103 -16.92 16.89 -6.63
C ARG A 103 -17.39 17.18 -8.05
N PRO A 104 -17.71 18.45 -8.36
CA PRO A 104 -18.15 18.83 -9.71
C PRO A 104 -17.01 18.81 -10.74
N ASP A 105 -15.75 18.82 -10.32
CA ASP A 105 -14.58 18.79 -11.19
C ASP A 105 -14.07 17.37 -11.46
N VAL A 106 -14.78 16.33 -10.98
CA VAL A 106 -14.50 14.91 -11.24
C VAL A 106 -15.48 14.34 -12.27
N ASP A 107 -14.94 13.64 -13.26
CA ASP A 107 -15.74 12.80 -14.15
C ASP A 107 -16.05 11.46 -13.48
N SER A 108 -17.26 11.32 -12.97
CA SER A 108 -17.70 10.12 -12.24
C SER A 108 -17.69 8.83 -13.08
N GLY A 109 -17.65 8.94 -14.40
CA GLY A 109 -17.52 7.81 -15.31
C GLY A 109 -16.07 7.34 -15.52
N ARG A 110 -15.08 8.10 -15.07
CA ARG A 110 -13.65 7.86 -15.32
C ARG A 110 -12.84 7.92 -14.03
N ILE A 111 -13.12 6.97 -13.11
CA ILE A 111 -12.40 6.83 -11.84
C ILE A 111 -11.52 5.58 -11.89
N PHE A 112 -10.29 5.70 -11.41
CA PHE A 112 -9.26 4.69 -11.46
C PHE A 112 -8.63 4.47 -10.08
N GLY A 113 -8.03 3.30 -9.87
CA GLY A 113 -7.30 2.97 -8.64
C GLY A 113 -5.82 2.74 -8.90
N LEU A 114 -4.94 3.32 -8.08
CA LEU A 114 -3.50 3.05 -8.11
C LEU A 114 -3.02 2.69 -6.70
N GLY A 115 -2.39 1.53 -6.57
CA GLY A 115 -1.84 1.10 -5.30
C GLY A 115 -0.35 0.81 -5.38
N ILE A 116 0.39 1.14 -4.30
CA ILE A 116 1.83 0.95 -4.17
C ILE A 116 2.09 0.03 -2.99
N CYS A 117 2.92 -0.99 -3.15
CA CYS A 117 3.27 -1.98 -2.12
C CYS A 117 2.01 -2.68 -1.58
N GLN A 118 1.71 -2.57 -0.28
CA GLN A 118 0.49 -3.12 0.31
C GLN A 118 -0.77 -2.58 -0.36
N GLY A 119 -0.81 -1.29 -0.68
CA GLY A 119 -1.93 -0.68 -1.40
C GLY A 119 -2.16 -1.25 -2.81
N GLY A 120 -1.14 -1.86 -3.43
CA GLY A 120 -1.27 -2.46 -4.77
C GLY A 120 -2.32 -3.57 -4.82
N PRO A 121 -2.13 -4.71 -4.14
CA PRO A 121 -3.11 -5.77 -4.08
C PRO A 121 -4.41 -5.38 -3.34
N GLU A 122 -4.37 -4.45 -2.36
CA GLU A 122 -5.58 -3.89 -1.75
C GLU A 122 -6.44 -3.18 -2.79
N MET A 123 -5.85 -2.39 -3.68
CA MET A 123 -6.59 -1.70 -4.75
C MET A 123 -7.16 -2.69 -5.79
N LEU A 124 -6.45 -3.80 -6.09
CA LEU A 124 -6.99 -4.89 -6.91
C LEU A 124 -8.21 -5.54 -6.24
N ASP A 125 -8.15 -5.76 -4.92
CA ASP A 125 -9.25 -6.32 -4.13
C ASP A 125 -10.46 -5.38 -4.14
N ILE A 126 -10.27 -4.06 -3.90
CA ILE A 126 -11.33 -3.05 -3.96
C ILE A 126 -11.96 -3.01 -5.35
N ALA A 127 -11.18 -3.01 -6.41
CA ALA A 127 -11.68 -2.99 -7.78
C ALA A 127 -12.51 -4.25 -8.12
N SER A 128 -12.34 -5.35 -7.39
CA SER A 128 -13.11 -6.58 -7.61
C SER A 128 -14.58 -6.47 -7.16
N TYR A 129 -14.91 -5.49 -6.32
CA TYR A 129 -16.28 -5.31 -5.78
C TYR A 129 -16.80 -3.87 -5.90
N ASP A 130 -15.98 -2.90 -6.28
CA ASP A 130 -16.43 -1.51 -6.46
C ASP A 130 -16.45 -1.13 -7.95
N ASP A 131 -17.65 -1.02 -8.51
CA ASP A 131 -17.88 -0.77 -9.95
C ASP A 131 -17.51 0.64 -10.42
N ARG A 132 -17.24 1.54 -9.50
CA ARG A 132 -16.78 2.89 -9.82
C ARG A 132 -15.38 2.89 -10.41
N ILE A 133 -14.53 1.97 -9.99
CA ILE A 133 -13.17 1.81 -10.53
C ILE A 133 -13.26 1.17 -11.92
N LYS A 134 -12.76 1.88 -12.95
CA LYS A 134 -12.82 1.44 -14.35
C LYS A 134 -11.59 0.63 -14.77
N ALA A 135 -10.44 0.96 -14.21
CA ALA A 135 -9.21 0.18 -14.33
C ALA A 135 -8.31 0.42 -13.11
N VAL A 136 -7.42 -0.52 -12.86
CA VAL A 136 -6.56 -0.51 -11.67
C VAL A 136 -5.10 -0.76 -12.04
N ALA A 137 -4.17 -0.11 -11.30
CA ALA A 137 -2.74 -0.33 -11.39
C ALA A 137 -2.16 -0.70 -10.01
N SER A 138 -1.39 -1.77 -9.95
CA SER A 138 -0.66 -2.24 -8.77
C SER A 138 0.83 -2.15 -9.04
N VAL A 139 1.54 -1.36 -8.24
CA VAL A 139 2.98 -1.09 -8.38
C VAL A 139 3.74 -1.70 -7.23
N THR A 140 4.77 -2.49 -7.55
CA THR A 140 5.62 -3.17 -6.54
C THR A 140 4.81 -3.80 -5.39
N GLY A 141 3.72 -4.50 -5.73
CA GLY A 141 2.71 -4.96 -4.78
C GLY A 141 3.28 -5.90 -3.71
N TYR A 142 2.83 -5.70 -2.46
CA TYR A 142 2.95 -6.68 -1.38
C TYR A 142 1.73 -7.59 -1.43
N TYR A 143 1.82 -8.63 -2.27
CA TYR A 143 0.71 -9.52 -2.59
C TYR A 143 0.42 -10.47 -1.43
N ARG A 144 -0.81 -10.40 -0.92
CA ARG A 144 -1.23 -11.01 0.34
C ARG A 144 -1.66 -12.46 0.16
N ASP A 145 -0.70 -13.37 0.35
CA ASP A 145 -0.91 -14.81 0.50
C ASP A 145 0.01 -15.38 1.60
N ARG A 146 -0.22 -16.62 2.01
CA ARG A 146 0.54 -17.25 3.09
C ARG A 146 2.04 -17.32 2.83
N GLU A 147 2.46 -17.53 1.59
CA GLU A 147 3.88 -17.58 1.24
C GLU A 147 4.54 -16.21 1.42
N THR A 148 3.82 -15.14 1.10
CA THR A 148 4.30 -13.77 1.31
C THR A 148 4.40 -13.43 2.79
N ASP A 149 3.49 -13.92 3.63
CA ASP A 149 3.58 -13.73 5.08
C ASP A 149 4.85 -14.37 5.64
N LEU A 150 5.14 -15.62 5.25
CA LEU A 150 6.38 -16.30 5.64
C LEU A 150 7.64 -15.61 5.06
N PHE A 151 7.56 -15.11 3.81
CA PHE A 151 8.64 -14.32 3.22
C PHE A 151 8.92 -13.06 4.03
N MET A 152 7.88 -12.37 4.51
CA MET A 152 8.05 -11.18 5.35
C MET A 152 8.71 -11.53 6.69
N ILE A 153 8.35 -12.65 7.31
CA ILE A 153 9.00 -13.13 8.54
C ILE A 153 10.47 -13.46 8.25
N ALA A 154 10.77 -14.13 7.14
CA ALA A 154 12.13 -14.43 6.72
C ALA A 154 12.98 -13.17 6.51
N ALA A 155 12.44 -12.18 5.79
CA ALA A 155 13.10 -10.91 5.54
C ALA A 155 13.40 -10.12 6.82
N GLY A 156 12.71 -10.41 7.91
CA GLY A 156 12.94 -9.84 9.22
C GLY A 156 14.08 -10.47 10.02
N VAL A 157 14.59 -11.63 9.60
CA VAL A 157 15.61 -12.41 10.36
C VAL A 157 16.76 -12.91 9.49
N THR A 158 16.80 -12.56 8.19
CA THR A 158 17.91 -12.87 7.30
C THR A 158 18.15 -11.73 6.30
N GLU A 159 19.42 -11.48 5.94
CA GLU A 159 19.80 -10.47 4.97
C GLU A 159 19.31 -10.78 3.56
N ASN A 160 19.21 -12.05 3.23
CA ASN A 160 18.78 -12.52 1.92
C ASN A 160 17.69 -13.59 2.02
N PRO A 161 16.41 -13.21 2.05
CA PRO A 161 15.31 -14.18 2.10
C PRO A 161 15.16 -15.02 0.82
N PHE A 162 15.86 -14.65 -0.27
CA PHE A 162 15.91 -15.43 -1.52
C PHE A 162 16.96 -16.54 -1.51
N ASP A 163 17.91 -16.53 -0.57
CA ASP A 163 18.95 -17.55 -0.42
C ASP A 163 18.41 -18.79 0.29
N LYS A 164 17.84 -19.69 -0.50
CA LYS A 164 17.24 -20.94 0.00
C LYS A 164 18.20 -21.84 0.78
N ALA A 165 19.52 -21.68 0.61
CA ALA A 165 20.51 -22.49 1.31
C ALA A 165 20.71 -22.07 2.76
N ASN A 166 20.52 -20.77 3.04
CA ASN A 166 20.74 -20.16 4.36
C ASN A 166 19.47 -19.52 4.95
N ALA A 167 18.35 -19.57 4.23
CA ALA A 167 17.06 -19.07 4.75
C ALA A 167 16.58 -19.97 5.92
N PRO A 168 15.81 -19.41 6.87
CA PRO A 168 15.08 -20.21 7.85
C PRO A 168 14.15 -21.23 7.18
N THR A 169 14.00 -22.39 7.81
CA THR A 169 13.04 -23.40 7.36
C THR A 169 11.60 -22.92 7.51
N THR A 170 10.68 -23.53 6.78
CA THR A 170 9.24 -23.23 6.92
C THR A 170 8.77 -23.42 8.37
N GLU A 171 9.26 -24.43 9.08
CA GLU A 171 8.90 -24.70 10.48
C GLU A 171 9.38 -23.59 11.41
N GLU A 172 10.62 -23.10 11.23
CA GLU A 172 11.14 -21.95 11.98
C GLU A 172 10.32 -20.68 11.70
N LEU A 173 9.97 -20.41 10.44
CA LEU A 173 9.17 -19.25 10.06
C LEU A 173 7.75 -19.31 10.62
N GLU A 174 7.12 -20.49 10.62
CA GLU A 174 5.81 -20.70 11.22
C GLU A 174 5.85 -20.48 12.75
N ALA A 175 6.90 -20.94 13.42
CA ALA A 175 7.08 -20.72 14.86
C ALA A 175 7.27 -19.23 15.19
N LEU A 176 8.08 -18.49 14.40
CA LEU A 176 8.27 -17.06 14.55
C LEU A 176 6.97 -16.27 14.32
N LEU A 177 6.20 -16.65 13.30
CA LEU A 177 4.91 -16.03 13.03
C LEU A 177 3.90 -16.33 14.15
N ALA A 178 3.85 -17.57 14.65
CA ALA A 178 2.98 -17.94 15.77
C ALA A 178 3.29 -17.13 17.04
N ALA A 179 4.58 -16.97 17.37
CA ALA A 179 5.02 -16.14 18.50
C ALA A 179 4.67 -14.66 18.31
N ARG A 180 4.78 -14.15 17.07
CA ARG A 180 4.37 -12.78 16.75
C ARG A 180 2.87 -12.57 16.93
N LEU A 181 2.05 -13.51 16.46
CA LEU A 181 0.59 -13.46 16.62
C LEU A 181 0.15 -13.62 18.07
N GLU A 182 0.89 -14.40 18.90
CA GLU A 182 0.62 -14.49 20.33
C GLU A 182 0.82 -13.15 21.02
N ARG A 183 1.96 -12.47 20.77
CA ARG A 183 2.19 -11.12 21.28
C ARG A 183 1.10 -10.13 20.85
N ALA A 184 0.57 -10.29 19.65
CA ALA A 184 -0.51 -9.43 19.14
C ALA A 184 -1.85 -9.70 19.86
N ARG A 185 -2.16 -10.97 20.20
CA ARG A 185 -3.35 -11.34 21.01
C ARG A 185 -3.26 -10.76 22.42
N ASP A 186 -2.09 -10.87 23.06
CA ASP A 186 -1.85 -10.29 24.38
C ASP A 186 -2.01 -8.77 24.37
N ALA A 187 -1.46 -8.11 23.33
CA ALA A 187 -1.62 -6.66 23.16
C ALA A 187 -3.09 -6.25 22.96
N LYS A 188 -3.85 -7.01 22.18
CA LYS A 188 -5.28 -6.78 21.97
C LYS A 188 -6.08 -7.00 23.25
N ALA A 189 -5.85 -8.09 23.97
CA ALA A 189 -6.51 -8.37 25.23
C ALA A 189 -6.25 -7.27 26.29
N ARG A 190 -5.00 -6.76 26.35
CA ARG A 190 -4.64 -5.64 27.22
C ARG A 190 -5.39 -4.36 26.85
N TYR A 191 -5.46 -4.04 25.55
CA TYR A 191 -6.22 -2.89 25.07
C TYR A 191 -7.71 -3.01 25.41
N GLU A 192 -8.32 -4.17 25.18
CA GLU A 192 -9.74 -4.40 25.50
C GLU A 192 -10.03 -4.32 27.01
N ALA A 193 -9.09 -4.74 27.85
CA ALA A 193 -9.26 -4.71 29.31
C ALA A 193 -8.98 -3.35 29.94
N THR A 194 -8.05 -2.56 29.38
CA THR A 194 -7.51 -1.38 30.07
C THR A 194 -7.51 -0.09 29.23
N GLY A 195 -7.74 -0.18 27.92
CA GLY A 195 -7.55 0.92 26.96
C GLY A 195 -6.08 1.20 26.63
N GLU A 196 -5.13 0.44 27.20
CA GLU A 196 -3.71 0.65 26.97
C GLU A 196 -3.24 -0.02 25.65
N VAL A 197 -2.65 0.78 24.75
CA VAL A 197 -2.12 0.30 23.48
C VAL A 197 -0.65 -0.07 23.63
N VAL A 198 -0.29 -1.30 23.27
CA VAL A 198 1.10 -1.74 23.20
C VAL A 198 1.67 -1.34 21.84
N TYR A 199 2.70 -0.49 21.86
CA TYR A 199 3.42 -0.07 20.66
C TYR A 199 4.80 -0.67 20.59
N ARG A 200 5.28 -0.91 19.34
CA ARG A 200 6.66 -1.26 19.02
C ARG A 200 7.13 -0.42 17.84
N PRO A 201 8.45 -0.31 17.61
CA PRO A 201 8.95 0.29 16.38
C PRO A 201 8.39 -0.44 15.16
N LEU A 202 7.96 0.31 14.15
CA LEU A 202 7.59 -0.31 12.88
C LEU A 202 8.83 -0.80 12.15
N VAL A 203 9.87 0.01 12.07
CA VAL A 203 11.13 -0.34 11.40
C VAL A 203 12.32 -0.24 12.36
N ALA A 204 13.32 -1.08 12.12
CA ALA A 204 14.62 -1.05 12.81
C ALA A 204 15.73 -1.34 11.78
N PRO A 205 16.94 -0.75 11.93
CA PRO A 205 18.05 -1.04 11.03
C PRO A 205 18.60 -2.47 11.18
N GLU A 206 18.48 -3.05 12.39
CA GLU A 206 18.96 -4.40 12.68
C GLU A 206 17.89 -5.45 12.34
N LEU A 207 18.35 -6.61 11.90
CA LEU A 207 17.51 -7.81 11.77
C LEU A 207 17.14 -8.36 13.15
N GLY A 208 16.06 -9.11 13.21
CA GLY A 208 15.69 -9.88 14.37
C GLY A 208 16.55 -11.14 14.54
N ASP A 209 16.44 -11.74 15.70
CA ASP A 209 17.05 -13.05 15.99
C ASP A 209 16.26 -14.18 15.33
N ARG A 210 16.93 -15.23 14.85
CA ARG A 210 16.28 -16.36 14.14
C ARG A 210 15.43 -17.25 15.04
N GLU A 211 15.67 -17.21 16.36
CA GLU A 211 14.92 -18.01 17.34
C GLU A 211 13.73 -17.23 17.92
N THR A 212 13.90 -15.92 18.12
CA THR A 212 12.92 -15.07 18.82
C THR A 212 12.21 -14.06 17.94
N GLY A 213 12.70 -13.85 16.72
CA GLY A 213 12.19 -12.85 15.80
C GLY A 213 12.67 -11.44 16.12
N SER A 214 11.92 -10.44 15.69
CA SER A 214 12.22 -9.02 15.91
C SER A 214 11.18 -8.34 16.79
N GLU A 215 11.65 -7.33 17.52
CA GLU A 215 10.77 -6.38 18.21
C GLU A 215 10.10 -5.39 17.23
N ALA A 216 10.74 -5.09 16.08
CA ALA A 216 10.17 -4.23 15.05
C ALA A 216 9.23 -4.98 14.11
N GLY A 217 8.24 -4.28 13.57
CA GLY A 217 7.27 -4.83 12.62
C GLY A 217 7.89 -5.21 11.28
N LEU A 218 8.79 -4.38 10.78
CA LEU A 218 9.52 -4.52 9.52
C LEU A 218 11.01 -4.21 9.78
N PRO A 219 11.79 -5.14 10.34
CA PRO A 219 13.21 -4.93 10.63
C PRO A 219 14.09 -5.11 9.39
N GLY A 220 15.30 -4.60 9.47
CA GLY A 220 16.37 -4.84 8.52
C GLY A 220 16.82 -3.59 7.75
N PRO A 221 18.08 -3.61 7.28
CA PRO A 221 18.73 -2.43 6.70
C PRO A 221 18.04 -1.94 5.42
N LEU A 222 17.50 -2.84 4.60
CA LEU A 222 16.83 -2.46 3.36
C LEU A 222 15.54 -1.66 3.64
N VAL A 223 14.71 -2.12 4.57
CA VAL A 223 13.48 -1.42 4.96
C VAL A 223 13.81 -0.11 5.66
N TRP A 224 14.80 -0.14 6.56
CA TRP A 224 15.30 1.06 7.25
C TRP A 224 15.81 2.12 6.28
N SER A 225 16.47 1.73 5.18
CA SER A 225 17.04 2.68 4.21
C SER A 225 16.00 3.65 3.64
N TRP A 226 14.72 3.24 3.56
CA TRP A 226 13.65 4.09 3.09
C TRP A 226 12.84 4.72 4.24
N TYR A 227 12.35 3.92 5.18
CA TYR A 227 11.50 4.43 6.27
C TYR A 227 12.28 5.27 7.30
N GLY A 228 13.53 4.90 7.59
CA GLY A 228 14.36 5.58 8.60
C GLY A 228 14.49 7.09 8.38
N PRO A 229 14.81 7.59 7.17
CA PRO A 229 14.84 9.02 6.88
C PRO A 229 13.53 9.77 7.10
N TRP A 230 12.37 9.11 7.00
CA TRP A 230 11.06 9.72 7.26
C TRP A 230 10.85 10.03 8.73
N THR A 231 11.53 9.34 9.65
CA THR A 231 11.48 9.66 11.09
C THR A 231 11.99 11.08 11.37
N LEU A 232 12.94 11.56 10.57
CA LEU A 232 13.46 12.93 10.64
C LEU A 232 12.50 13.97 10.07
N LYS A 233 11.48 13.53 9.33
CA LYS A 233 10.45 14.38 8.73
C LYS A 233 9.13 14.34 9.52
N GLY A 234 9.12 13.69 10.70
CA GLY A 234 7.98 13.63 11.59
C GLY A 234 7.10 12.37 11.47
N TRP A 235 7.45 11.43 10.56
CA TRP A 235 6.76 10.14 10.52
C TRP A 235 7.03 9.34 11.80
N GLU A 236 5.95 8.85 12.43
CA GLU A 236 6.06 8.11 13.68
C GLU A 236 6.50 6.65 13.44
N ASN A 237 7.74 6.32 13.84
CA ASN A 237 8.25 4.96 13.80
C ASN A 237 7.67 4.11 14.93
N ARG A 238 6.38 3.83 14.86
CA ARG A 238 5.70 2.88 15.76
C ARG A 238 4.47 2.30 15.09
N TYR A 239 4.04 1.14 15.55
CA TYR A 239 2.75 0.55 15.21
C TYR A 239 2.12 -0.10 16.44
N ALA A 240 0.79 -0.17 16.48
CA ALA A 240 0.08 -0.93 17.50
C ALA A 240 0.29 -2.42 17.26
N VAL A 241 0.86 -3.14 18.22
CA VAL A 241 1.24 -4.57 18.06
C VAL A 241 0.06 -5.45 17.67
N MET A 242 -1.14 -5.14 18.15
CA MET A 242 -2.36 -5.88 17.79
C MET A 242 -2.73 -5.79 16.29
N SER A 243 -2.15 -4.87 15.54
CA SER A 243 -2.29 -4.78 14.08
C SER A 243 -1.90 -6.07 13.36
N ASP A 244 -0.96 -6.83 13.92
CA ASP A 244 -0.49 -8.07 13.32
C ASP A 244 -1.62 -9.11 13.16
N LEU A 245 -2.66 -9.08 14.01
CA LEU A 245 -3.81 -9.97 13.88
C LEU A 245 -4.58 -9.71 12.58
N ASP A 246 -4.93 -8.45 12.32
CA ASP A 246 -5.66 -8.08 11.12
C ASP A 246 -4.77 -8.17 9.87
N HIS A 247 -3.49 -7.81 10.05
CA HIS A 247 -2.51 -7.84 8.96
C HIS A 247 -2.30 -9.28 8.44
N PHE A 248 -2.08 -10.26 9.29
CA PHE A 248 -1.84 -11.66 8.88
C PHE A 248 -3.11 -12.47 8.63
N ASP A 249 -4.30 -11.97 9.03
CA ASP A 249 -5.59 -12.58 8.68
C ASP A 249 -6.07 -12.14 7.28
N TYR A 250 -5.63 -10.99 6.80
CA TYR A 250 -6.06 -10.44 5.53
C TYR A 250 -5.36 -11.09 4.34
N THR A 251 -6.12 -11.43 3.30
CA THR A 251 -5.62 -11.92 2.02
C THR A 251 -6.36 -11.28 0.86
N THR A 252 -5.65 -11.02 -0.23
CA THR A 252 -6.22 -10.46 -1.47
C THR A 252 -6.57 -11.53 -2.50
N VAL A 253 -6.22 -12.79 -2.25
CA VAL A 253 -6.43 -13.91 -3.19
C VAL A 253 -7.90 -14.05 -3.64
N PRO A 254 -8.91 -14.02 -2.74
CA PRO A 254 -10.30 -14.17 -3.16
C PRO A 254 -10.84 -13.01 -4.00
N GLY A 255 -10.42 -11.78 -3.73
CA GLY A 255 -10.81 -10.60 -4.49
C GLY A 255 -10.20 -10.60 -5.87
N VAL A 256 -8.87 -10.80 -5.94
CA VAL A 256 -8.14 -10.85 -7.21
C VAL A 256 -8.67 -11.94 -8.15
N ALA A 257 -9.10 -13.09 -7.61
CA ALA A 257 -9.71 -14.17 -8.39
C ALA A 257 -11.10 -13.83 -8.95
N LYS A 258 -11.69 -12.71 -8.53
CA LYS A 258 -12.99 -12.19 -9.03
C LYS A 258 -12.85 -10.92 -9.86
N LEU A 259 -11.64 -10.36 -9.94
CA LEU A 259 -11.40 -9.08 -10.59
C LEU A 259 -11.67 -9.17 -12.10
N ASP A 260 -12.75 -8.56 -12.54
CA ASP A 260 -13.17 -8.50 -13.96
C ASP A 260 -12.75 -7.18 -14.64
N LYS A 261 -12.25 -6.21 -13.88
CA LYS A 261 -11.80 -4.91 -14.38
C LYS A 261 -10.41 -5.02 -15.03
N PRO A 262 -10.08 -4.12 -15.96
CA PRO A 262 -8.74 -3.98 -16.51
C PRO A 262 -7.70 -3.78 -15.42
N ALA A 263 -6.63 -4.61 -15.41
CA ALA A 263 -5.63 -4.61 -14.34
C ALA A 263 -4.19 -4.55 -14.89
N LEU A 264 -3.42 -3.58 -14.40
CA LEU A 264 -1.99 -3.46 -14.64
C LEU A 264 -1.22 -3.87 -13.38
N ILE A 265 -0.22 -4.73 -13.54
CA ILE A 265 0.77 -5.01 -12.50
C ILE A 265 2.14 -4.58 -13.01
N VAL A 266 2.84 -3.73 -12.24
CA VAL A 266 4.25 -3.38 -12.45
C VAL A 266 5.05 -3.93 -11.27
N HIS A 267 6.03 -4.80 -11.57
CA HIS A 267 6.81 -5.49 -10.53
C HIS A 267 8.21 -5.84 -11.04
N SER A 268 9.08 -6.37 -10.17
CA SER A 268 10.42 -6.81 -10.55
C SER A 268 10.86 -8.05 -9.77
N ASP A 269 11.98 -8.64 -10.19
CA ASP A 269 12.62 -9.74 -9.46
C ASP A 269 13.28 -9.29 -8.14
N MET A 270 13.52 -7.97 -7.97
CA MET A 270 14.13 -7.39 -6.77
C MET A 270 13.11 -6.83 -5.77
N CYS A 271 11.82 -7.05 -6.01
CA CYS A 271 10.74 -6.66 -5.10
C CYS A 271 10.39 -7.76 -4.10
N MET A 272 9.51 -7.43 -3.15
CA MET A 272 9.03 -8.39 -2.16
C MET A 272 8.24 -9.50 -2.85
N ASN A 273 8.62 -10.74 -2.61
CA ASN A 273 8.04 -11.98 -3.12
C ASN A 273 7.56 -11.92 -4.59
N PRO A 274 8.47 -11.90 -5.59
CA PRO A 274 8.09 -11.83 -7.00
C PRO A 274 7.18 -12.98 -7.46
N ALA A 275 7.29 -14.14 -6.84
CA ALA A 275 6.45 -15.30 -7.14
C ALA A 275 4.97 -15.03 -6.81
N ALA A 276 4.68 -14.35 -5.70
CA ALA A 276 3.31 -13.97 -5.35
C ALA A 276 2.70 -12.98 -6.36
N ALA A 277 3.49 -12.01 -6.85
CA ALA A 277 3.04 -11.10 -7.90
C ALA A 277 2.61 -11.85 -9.17
N ARG A 278 3.39 -12.85 -9.58
CA ARG A 278 3.06 -13.69 -10.75
C ARG A 278 1.79 -14.52 -10.51
N ARG A 279 1.66 -15.17 -9.33
CA ARG A 279 0.45 -15.94 -8.97
C ARG A 279 -0.80 -15.07 -8.97
N HIS A 280 -0.73 -13.85 -8.39
CA HIS A 280 -1.86 -12.93 -8.39
C HIS A 280 -2.22 -12.50 -9.81
N PHE A 281 -1.23 -12.15 -10.64
CA PHE A 281 -1.48 -11.83 -12.04
C PHE A 281 -2.14 -12.98 -12.80
N GLU A 282 -1.67 -14.19 -12.64
CA GLU A 282 -2.24 -15.39 -13.27
C GLU A 282 -3.69 -15.61 -12.82
N SER A 283 -4.01 -15.39 -11.55
CA SER A 283 -5.34 -15.60 -10.98
C SER A 283 -6.40 -14.57 -11.39
N ILE A 284 -6.00 -13.40 -11.92
CA ILE A 284 -6.95 -12.41 -12.45
C ILE A 284 -7.68 -13.00 -13.65
N PRO A 285 -9.02 -13.13 -13.62
CA PRO A 285 -9.77 -13.84 -14.68
C PRO A 285 -9.93 -13.05 -15.97
N THR A 286 -9.95 -11.71 -15.90
CA THR A 286 -10.09 -10.90 -17.12
C THR A 286 -8.89 -11.08 -18.06
N LYS A 287 -9.17 -11.06 -19.37
CA LYS A 287 -8.12 -11.03 -20.40
C LYS A 287 -7.51 -9.64 -20.57
N ASN A 288 -8.20 -8.61 -20.11
CA ASN A 288 -7.74 -7.22 -20.15
C ASN A 288 -6.83 -6.97 -18.95
N LYS A 289 -5.67 -7.60 -18.97
CA LYS A 289 -4.63 -7.46 -17.93
C LYS A 289 -3.26 -7.37 -18.54
N ARG A 290 -2.36 -6.61 -17.90
CA ARG A 290 -0.97 -6.40 -18.34
C ARG A 290 -0.02 -6.57 -17.19
N LEU A 291 1.08 -7.29 -17.43
CA LEU A 291 2.20 -7.40 -16.50
C LEU A 291 3.42 -6.70 -17.12
N ILE A 292 3.94 -5.68 -16.46
CA ILE A 292 5.22 -5.06 -16.76
C ILE A 292 6.22 -5.58 -15.74
N TRP A 293 7.25 -6.26 -16.20
CA TRP A 293 8.23 -6.89 -15.36
C TRP A 293 9.60 -6.26 -15.58
N GLU A 294 10.13 -5.64 -14.54
CA GLU A 294 11.46 -5.04 -14.52
C GLU A 294 12.43 -5.98 -13.80
N ASN A 295 13.69 -6.09 -14.29
CA ASN A 295 14.60 -7.11 -13.76
C ASN A 295 15.37 -6.64 -12.53
N ASP A 296 15.75 -5.36 -12.46
CA ASP A 296 16.76 -4.82 -11.55
C ASP A 296 16.28 -3.66 -10.67
N THR A 297 15.03 -3.24 -10.78
CA THR A 297 14.46 -2.19 -9.94
C THR A 297 14.05 -2.76 -8.60
N ASN A 298 14.67 -2.31 -7.48
CA ASN A 298 14.29 -2.79 -6.17
C ASN A 298 13.00 -2.16 -5.64
N HIS A 299 12.41 -2.79 -4.63
CA HIS A 299 11.11 -2.46 -4.08
C HIS A 299 10.94 -0.97 -3.70
N PHE A 300 11.97 -0.36 -3.07
CA PHE A 300 11.90 1.01 -2.57
C PHE A 300 12.23 2.07 -3.64
N GLN A 301 12.86 1.69 -4.75
CA GLN A 301 13.05 2.61 -5.87
C GLN A 301 11.72 3.03 -6.49
N TYR A 302 10.73 2.15 -6.50
CA TYR A 302 9.36 2.48 -6.93
C TYR A 302 8.68 3.51 -6.02
N TYR A 303 9.17 3.76 -4.79
CA TYR A 303 8.49 4.67 -3.88
C TYR A 303 8.83 6.13 -4.14
N GLU A 304 10.10 6.43 -4.46
CA GLU A 304 10.53 7.82 -4.54
C GLU A 304 11.68 8.10 -5.54
N GLN A 305 12.27 7.07 -6.16
CA GLN A 305 13.33 7.33 -7.14
C GLN A 305 12.73 7.96 -8.40
N PRO A 306 13.11 9.21 -8.78
CA PRO A 306 12.34 10.00 -9.75
C PRO A 306 12.15 9.34 -11.10
N ASP A 307 13.19 8.77 -11.71
CA ASP A 307 13.14 8.10 -13.01
C ASP A 307 12.29 6.82 -13.00
N VAL A 308 12.30 6.08 -11.88
CA VAL A 308 11.46 4.89 -11.69
C VAL A 308 10.00 5.28 -11.53
N VAL A 309 9.74 6.28 -10.67
CA VAL A 309 8.37 6.79 -10.45
C VAL A 309 7.81 7.41 -11.74
N ASP A 310 8.59 8.22 -12.46
CA ASP A 310 8.17 8.84 -13.72
C ASP A 310 7.76 7.78 -14.75
N ARG A 311 8.60 6.76 -14.96
CA ARG A 311 8.32 5.65 -15.88
C ARG A 311 7.09 4.85 -15.47
N THR A 312 7.00 4.50 -14.19
CA THR A 312 5.92 3.65 -13.69
C THR A 312 4.58 4.39 -13.65
N ALA A 313 4.59 5.67 -13.28
CA ALA A 313 3.40 6.52 -13.35
C ALA A 313 2.94 6.72 -14.81
N GLY A 314 3.88 6.86 -15.74
CA GLY A 314 3.58 6.88 -17.17
C GLY A 314 2.86 5.61 -17.63
N HIS A 315 3.35 4.42 -17.24
CA HIS A 315 2.67 3.15 -17.54
C HIS A 315 1.23 3.10 -16.98
N ALA A 316 1.03 3.59 -15.75
CA ALA A 316 -0.30 3.63 -15.15
C ALA A 316 -1.22 4.64 -15.87
N ALA A 317 -0.71 5.83 -16.21
CA ALA A 317 -1.47 6.84 -16.93
C ALA A 317 -1.91 6.35 -18.34
N ASP A 318 -1.00 5.71 -19.08
CA ASP A 318 -1.32 5.13 -20.38
C ASP A 318 -2.35 4.01 -20.25
N TRP A 319 -2.19 3.14 -19.24
CA TRP A 319 -3.17 2.09 -18.95
C TRP A 319 -4.56 2.66 -18.67
N PHE A 320 -4.66 3.72 -17.87
CA PHE A 320 -5.94 4.35 -17.57
C PHE A 320 -6.54 5.03 -18.80
N ARG A 321 -5.73 5.68 -19.67
CA ARG A 321 -6.21 6.26 -20.93
C ARG A 321 -6.79 5.23 -21.89
N GLU A 322 -6.18 4.04 -21.98
CA GLU A 322 -6.70 2.93 -22.78
C GLU A 322 -8.09 2.46 -22.31
N HIS A 323 -8.49 2.80 -21.08
CA HIS A 323 -9.73 2.37 -20.43
C HIS A 323 -10.66 3.51 -19.99
N MET A 324 -10.57 4.66 -20.66
CA MET A 324 -11.44 5.82 -20.42
C MET A 324 -12.82 5.74 -21.11
N ALA A 325 -12.99 4.79 -22.01
CA ALA A 325 -14.22 4.66 -22.81
C ALA A 325 -15.32 3.87 -22.08
#